data_f8853b65330baf590a60941fd3f6b789
#
_entry.id   f8853b65330baf590a60941fd3f6b789
#
_cell.length_a   1.000
_cell.length_b   1.000
_cell.length_c   1.000
_cell.angle_alpha   90.00
_cell.angle_beta   90.00
_cell.angle_gamma   90.00
#
_symmetry.space_group_name_H-M   'P 1'
#
loop_
_entity.id
_entity.type
_entity.pdbx_description
1 polymer ?
#
loop_
_entity_poly.entity_id
_entity_poly.type
_entity_poly.pdbx_seq_one_letter_code
_entity_poly.pdbx_strand_id
1 'polypeptide(L)'
;RYAAFSRLTITNVIQNGVNYKGVYPSSLANRDLKWETTTGFNFGVDFGLFNNRLSGSVELYKNKTNDLLMDRAMPEISGYGKIASNLGEIANQGAELTLSSINVNTSNVRWGTTFTYSTNKNEIRHLYGDMIDVLDADGNVIGQREDDDVQNGWYIGHAIDEIYDYKWIGVWQLGEELEAAKYGKQPGDPRLLDVNNDGKINDEDKLWLGSKTPKHRMTLSSDLNLFRCINFSFVLRGEFGWMDIDNLPRNETNRYYNTSNSVWTEYWTPWNPNAKYARLGANIDSPGVNIYEKRNYVRMQNMALSYTFPKKLINKFMIDNLRFSINVDNAFVISKWRTSDPLTKAITPR
;
A
#
# COMPACT_ATOMS: atom_id res chain seq x y z
N ARG A 1 -8.44 24.79 5.48
CA ARG A 1 -8.91 26.19 5.64
C ARG A 1 -8.58 27.08 4.45
N TYR A 2 -7.52 26.79 3.68
CA TYR A 2 -7.09 27.62 2.53
C TYR A 2 -7.32 26.98 1.16
N ALA A 3 -7.88 25.78 1.09
CA ALA A 3 -8.14 25.08 -0.19
C ALA A 3 -9.20 25.77 -1.04
N ALA A 4 -10.10 26.55 -0.42
CA ALA A 4 -11.14 27.31 -1.12
C ALA A 4 -10.59 28.55 -1.88
N PHE A 5 -9.34 28.94 -1.66
CA PHE A 5 -8.74 30.12 -2.27
C PHE A 5 -7.72 29.74 -3.34
N SER A 6 -7.66 30.54 -4.39
CA SER A 6 -6.61 30.46 -5.40
C SER A 6 -5.25 30.74 -4.76
N ARG A 7 -4.24 29.94 -5.14
CA ARG A 7 -2.86 30.12 -4.70
C ARG A 7 -2.03 30.68 -5.84
N LEU A 8 -1.11 31.57 -5.48
CA LEU A 8 -0.13 32.12 -6.41
C LEU A 8 1.22 31.46 -6.14
N THR A 9 1.88 31.02 -7.19
CA THR A 9 3.24 30.46 -7.13
C THR A 9 4.21 31.41 -7.84
N ILE A 10 5.39 31.58 -7.25
CA ILE A 10 6.48 32.35 -7.85
C ILE A 10 7.30 31.38 -8.72
N THR A 11 7.54 31.77 -9.94
CA THR A 11 8.38 31.04 -10.89
C THR A 11 9.44 31.95 -11.50
N ASN A 12 10.48 31.37 -12.08
CA ASN A 12 11.46 32.11 -12.83
C ASN A 12 11.06 32.12 -14.32
N VAL A 13 10.96 33.30 -14.90
CA VAL A 13 10.68 33.52 -16.34
C VAL A 13 11.92 34.12 -16.96
N ILE A 14 12.45 33.50 -18.00
CA ILE A 14 13.59 34.03 -18.78
C ILE A 14 13.04 34.79 -19.96
N GLN A 15 13.29 36.08 -19.99
CA GLN A 15 12.97 36.96 -21.14
C GLN A 15 14.25 37.69 -21.59
N ASN A 16 14.59 37.56 -22.85
CA ASN A 16 15.80 38.17 -23.45
C ASN A 16 17.11 37.81 -22.68
N GLY A 17 17.21 36.57 -22.17
CA GLY A 17 18.38 36.15 -21.41
C GLY A 17 18.44 36.63 -19.96
N VAL A 18 17.46 37.41 -19.52
CA VAL A 18 17.37 37.90 -18.12
C VAL A 18 16.32 37.11 -17.36
N ASN A 19 16.64 36.72 -16.13
CA ASN A 19 15.76 35.98 -15.26
C ASN A 19 14.88 36.93 -14.43
N TYR A 20 13.58 36.83 -14.61
CA TYR A 20 12.57 37.58 -13.87
C TYR A 20 11.77 36.64 -12.95
N LYS A 21 11.32 37.15 -11.82
CA LYS A 21 10.34 36.46 -10.99
C LYS A 21 8.94 36.75 -11.50
N GLY A 22 8.31 35.73 -12.06
CA GLY A 22 6.90 35.75 -12.47
C GLY A 22 6.02 35.18 -11.37
N VAL A 23 4.76 35.59 -11.34
CA VAL A 23 3.73 35.06 -10.45
C VAL A 23 2.59 34.52 -11.30
N TYR A 24 2.16 33.30 -11.04
CA TYR A 24 0.99 32.72 -11.71
C TYR A 24 0.09 32.00 -10.70
N PRO A 25 -1.23 31.90 -10.98
CA PRO A 25 -2.13 31.11 -10.14
C PRO A 25 -1.81 29.62 -10.29
N SER A 26 -1.48 28.95 -9.19
CA SER A 26 -1.13 27.53 -9.19
C SER A 26 -2.29 26.61 -8.81
N SER A 27 -3.37 27.15 -8.25
CA SER A 27 -4.59 26.41 -7.98
C SER A 27 -5.82 27.28 -8.24
N LEU A 28 -6.86 26.65 -8.76
CA LEU A 28 -8.16 27.30 -8.93
C LEU A 28 -8.88 27.41 -7.59
N ALA A 29 -9.58 28.52 -7.37
CA ALA A 29 -10.45 28.69 -6.21
C ALA A 29 -11.71 27.83 -6.37
N ASN A 30 -12.11 27.13 -5.30
CA ASN A 30 -13.41 26.49 -5.21
C ASN A 30 -14.13 26.99 -3.95
N ARG A 31 -15.13 27.84 -4.15
CA ARG A 31 -15.89 28.46 -3.05
C ARG A 31 -17.01 27.57 -2.52
N ASP A 32 -17.34 26.52 -3.26
CA ASP A 32 -18.43 25.58 -2.94
C ASP A 32 -17.94 24.41 -2.08
N LEU A 33 -16.69 24.46 -1.61
CA LEU A 33 -16.13 23.43 -0.73
C LEU A 33 -16.91 23.33 0.58
N LYS A 34 -17.34 22.12 0.87
CA LYS A 34 -18.04 21.74 2.10
C LYS A 34 -17.10 21.01 3.07
N TRP A 35 -17.53 20.89 4.31
CA TRP A 35 -16.86 20.05 5.29
C TRP A 35 -17.20 18.57 5.05
N GLU A 36 -16.19 17.73 5.21
CA GLU A 36 -16.37 16.29 5.25
C GLU A 36 -17.27 15.89 6.43
N THR A 37 -18.19 14.98 6.20
CA THR A 37 -19.07 14.44 7.23
C THR A 37 -18.97 12.93 7.25
N THR A 38 -18.56 12.37 8.39
CA THR A 38 -18.53 10.91 8.58
C THR A 38 -19.65 10.48 9.51
N THR A 39 -20.49 9.58 9.01
CA THR A 39 -21.49 8.87 9.81
C THR A 39 -21.03 7.44 9.99
N GLY A 40 -20.98 6.98 11.25
CA GLY A 40 -20.49 5.64 11.56
C GLY A 40 -21.45 4.86 12.45
N PHE A 41 -21.48 3.56 12.21
CA PHE A 41 -22.08 2.57 13.10
C PHE A 41 -20.96 1.63 13.57
N ASN A 42 -20.87 1.43 14.88
CA ASN A 42 -19.94 0.49 15.50
C ASN A 42 -20.72 -0.43 16.46
N PHE A 43 -20.48 -1.73 16.33
CA PHE A 43 -21.00 -2.74 17.25
C PHE A 43 -19.82 -3.50 17.83
N GLY A 44 -19.69 -3.45 19.16
CA GLY A 44 -18.61 -4.11 19.88
C GLY A 44 -19.11 -5.03 20.98
N VAL A 45 -18.37 -6.11 21.20
CA VAL A 45 -18.57 -7.04 22.31
C VAL A 45 -17.26 -7.27 23.03
N ASP A 46 -17.23 -6.91 24.31
CA ASP A 46 -16.14 -7.25 25.22
C ASP A 46 -16.49 -8.51 26.00
N PHE A 47 -15.51 -9.39 26.18
CA PHE A 47 -15.73 -10.63 26.92
C PHE A 47 -14.54 -11.00 27.80
N GLY A 48 -14.86 -11.68 28.90
CA GLY A 48 -13.87 -12.27 29.81
C GLY A 48 -14.33 -13.67 30.21
N LEU A 49 -13.48 -14.65 29.93
CA LEU A 49 -13.77 -16.07 30.16
C LEU A 49 -12.75 -16.67 31.14
N PHE A 50 -13.13 -17.73 31.83
CA PHE A 50 -12.23 -18.49 32.74
C PHE A 50 -11.56 -17.58 33.80
N ASN A 51 -12.36 -16.76 34.49
CA ASN A 51 -11.89 -15.76 35.46
C ASN A 51 -10.89 -14.76 34.81
N ASN A 52 -11.22 -14.25 33.62
CA ASN A 52 -10.39 -13.35 32.82
C ASN A 52 -9.04 -13.93 32.38
N ARG A 53 -8.90 -15.26 32.36
CA ARG A 53 -7.71 -15.88 31.74
C ARG A 53 -7.70 -15.75 30.21
N LEU A 54 -8.88 -15.65 29.60
CA LEU A 54 -9.08 -15.28 28.22
C LEU A 54 -10.03 -14.09 28.20
N SER A 55 -9.58 -12.98 27.65
CA SER A 55 -10.39 -11.78 27.47
C SER A 55 -10.17 -11.19 26.09
N GLY A 56 -11.10 -10.40 25.62
CA GLY A 56 -10.97 -9.78 24.32
C GLY A 56 -12.14 -8.93 23.95
N SER A 57 -12.03 -8.32 22.76
CA SER A 57 -13.08 -7.57 22.11
C SER A 57 -13.24 -7.99 20.65
N VAL A 58 -14.45 -7.95 20.15
CA VAL A 58 -14.79 -8.08 18.73
C VAL A 58 -15.55 -6.83 18.37
N GLU A 59 -15.10 -6.11 17.36
CA GLU A 59 -15.73 -4.91 16.87
C GLU A 59 -16.04 -5.03 15.38
N LEU A 60 -17.24 -4.60 14.99
CA LEU A 60 -17.68 -4.50 13.60
C LEU A 60 -18.08 -3.05 13.35
N TYR A 61 -17.54 -2.45 12.30
CA TYR A 61 -17.87 -1.08 11.98
C TYR A 61 -18.25 -0.90 10.51
N LYS A 62 -19.08 0.11 10.28
CA LYS A 62 -19.43 0.61 8.95
C LYS A 62 -19.52 2.12 9.01
N ASN A 63 -18.64 2.79 8.28
CA ASN A 63 -18.56 4.25 8.19
C ASN A 63 -18.86 4.69 6.76
N LYS A 64 -19.52 5.83 6.65
CA LYS A 64 -19.83 6.51 5.41
C LYS A 64 -19.32 7.95 5.52
N THR A 65 -18.42 8.35 4.65
CA THR A 65 -17.90 9.71 4.57
C THR A 65 -18.46 10.35 3.31
N ASN A 66 -19.17 11.46 3.48
CA ASN A 66 -19.68 12.30 2.40
C ASN A 66 -18.80 13.54 2.26
N ASP A 67 -18.83 14.15 1.09
CA ASP A 67 -18.15 15.40 0.78
C ASP A 67 -16.62 15.35 1.05
N LEU A 68 -15.98 14.19 0.83
CA LEU A 68 -14.54 14.02 1.05
C LEU A 68 -13.74 14.99 0.18
N LEU A 69 -12.82 15.74 0.80
CA LEU A 69 -11.99 16.72 0.10
C LEU A 69 -10.85 16.04 -0.65
N MET A 70 -10.93 16.06 -1.98
CA MET A 70 -9.95 15.46 -2.87
C MET A 70 -9.56 16.43 -3.99
N ASP A 71 -8.41 16.17 -4.60
CA ASP A 71 -7.96 16.93 -5.77
C ASP A 71 -8.55 16.30 -7.04
N ARG A 72 -9.53 16.97 -7.66
CA ARG A 72 -10.06 16.57 -8.97
C ARG A 72 -9.09 17.03 -10.05
N ALA A 73 -8.72 16.13 -10.94
CA ALA A 73 -7.90 16.45 -12.10
C ALA A 73 -8.63 17.40 -13.06
N MET A 74 -7.90 18.33 -13.65
CA MET A 74 -8.43 19.29 -14.60
C MET A 74 -7.83 19.07 -15.97
N PRO A 75 -8.61 19.27 -17.07
CA PRO A 75 -8.06 19.24 -18.41
C PRO A 75 -6.91 20.24 -18.57
N GLU A 76 -5.83 19.84 -19.24
CA GLU A 76 -4.62 20.66 -19.41
C GLU A 76 -4.91 22.04 -20.07
N ILE A 77 -5.94 22.12 -20.91
CA ILE A 77 -6.37 23.38 -21.57
C ILE A 77 -6.81 24.43 -20.54
N SER A 78 -7.18 24.03 -19.31
CA SER A 78 -7.54 24.97 -18.24
C SER A 78 -6.35 25.77 -17.71
N GLY A 79 -5.12 25.29 -17.97
CA GLY A 79 -3.89 25.82 -17.39
C GLY A 79 -3.67 25.42 -15.92
N TYR A 80 -4.56 24.60 -15.34
CA TYR A 80 -4.48 24.09 -13.98
C TYR A 80 -4.44 22.57 -14.01
N GLY A 81 -3.57 21.97 -13.21
CA GLY A 81 -3.51 20.52 -13.14
C GLY A 81 -4.64 19.89 -12.31
N LYS A 82 -5.12 20.64 -11.32
CA LYS A 82 -6.12 20.14 -10.37
C LYS A 82 -6.88 21.25 -9.65
N ILE A 83 -8.06 20.90 -9.16
CA ILE A 83 -8.89 21.72 -8.27
C ILE A 83 -9.30 20.90 -7.06
N ALA A 84 -9.24 21.49 -5.85
CA ALA A 84 -9.82 20.86 -4.68
C ALA A 84 -11.35 20.79 -4.82
N SER A 85 -11.91 19.61 -4.67
CA SER A 85 -13.35 19.35 -4.83
C SER A 85 -13.81 18.39 -3.75
N ASN A 86 -15.10 18.40 -3.44
CA ASN A 86 -15.67 17.37 -2.59
C ASN A 86 -15.95 16.13 -3.44
N LEU A 87 -15.35 15.00 -3.04
CA LEU A 87 -15.69 13.70 -3.55
C LEU A 87 -17.04 13.29 -2.96
N GLY A 88 -17.91 12.63 -3.75
CA GLY A 88 -19.27 12.35 -3.32
C GLY A 88 -19.37 11.52 -2.05
N GLU A 89 -19.01 10.24 -2.10
CA GLU A 89 -19.19 9.32 -0.99
C GLU A 89 -18.19 8.17 -0.99
N ILE A 90 -17.57 7.91 0.17
CA ILE A 90 -16.75 6.71 0.42
C ILE A 90 -17.31 5.93 1.61
N ALA A 91 -17.47 4.62 1.43
CA ALA A 91 -17.81 3.69 2.49
C ALA A 91 -16.59 2.91 2.96
N ASN A 92 -16.48 2.72 4.27
CA ASN A 92 -15.52 1.85 4.93
C ASN A 92 -16.25 0.89 5.84
N GLN A 93 -15.91 -0.39 5.79
CA GLN A 93 -16.44 -1.39 6.71
C GLN A 93 -15.34 -2.38 7.08
N GLY A 94 -15.39 -2.86 8.30
CA GLY A 94 -14.36 -3.77 8.77
C GLY A 94 -14.70 -4.48 10.06
N ALA A 95 -13.76 -5.32 10.47
CA ALA A 95 -13.82 -6.06 11.71
C ALA A 95 -12.47 -5.96 12.43
N GLU A 96 -12.54 -5.84 13.75
CA GLU A 96 -11.39 -5.85 14.64
C GLU A 96 -11.59 -6.89 15.72
N LEU A 97 -10.51 -7.61 16.03
CA LEU A 97 -10.47 -8.63 17.07
C LEU A 97 -9.26 -8.38 17.95
N THR A 98 -9.48 -8.33 19.25
CA THR A 98 -8.42 -8.36 20.25
C THR A 98 -8.64 -9.57 21.17
N LEU A 99 -7.61 -10.39 21.33
CA LEU A 99 -7.61 -11.54 22.23
C LEU A 99 -6.41 -11.45 23.15
N SER A 100 -6.64 -11.45 24.46
CA SER A 100 -5.61 -11.49 25.49
C SER A 100 -5.76 -12.74 26.33
N SER A 101 -4.66 -13.45 26.54
CA SER A 101 -4.67 -14.67 27.33
C SER A 101 -3.59 -14.70 28.39
N ILE A 102 -3.92 -15.17 29.56
CA ILE A 102 -2.99 -15.56 30.62
C ILE A 102 -2.74 -17.05 30.47
N ASN A 103 -1.68 -17.40 29.75
CA ASN A 103 -1.35 -18.80 29.42
C ASN A 103 -0.90 -19.58 30.67
N VAL A 104 0.00 -18.95 31.44
CA VAL A 104 0.51 -19.50 32.70
C VAL A 104 0.54 -18.40 33.75
N ASN A 105 0.09 -18.71 34.96
CA ASN A 105 0.16 -17.79 36.09
C ASN A 105 0.44 -18.60 37.37
N THR A 106 1.71 -18.75 37.67
CA THR A 106 2.20 -19.41 38.89
C THR A 106 3.12 -18.47 39.67
N SER A 107 3.58 -18.89 40.83
CA SER A 107 4.54 -18.11 41.62
C SER A 107 5.86 -17.82 40.89
N ASN A 108 6.27 -18.73 39.99
CA ASN A 108 7.57 -18.70 39.32
C ASN A 108 7.47 -18.37 37.82
N VAL A 109 6.29 -18.56 37.19
CA VAL A 109 6.10 -18.33 35.76
C VAL A 109 4.83 -17.54 35.54
N ARG A 110 4.96 -16.42 34.88
CA ARG A 110 3.83 -15.65 34.36
C ARG A 110 4.02 -15.43 32.87
N TRP A 111 3.09 -15.96 32.08
CA TRP A 111 3.13 -15.86 30.63
C TRP A 111 1.78 -15.40 30.10
N GLY A 112 1.78 -14.30 29.37
CA GLY A 112 0.63 -13.75 28.68
C GLY A 112 0.90 -13.55 27.20
N THR A 113 -0.17 -13.61 26.40
CA THR A 113 -0.13 -13.28 24.98
C THR A 113 -1.33 -12.40 24.62
N THR A 114 -1.10 -11.48 23.67
CA THR A 114 -2.18 -10.69 23.06
C THR A 114 -2.07 -10.79 21.56
N PHE A 115 -3.17 -11.14 20.92
CA PHE A 115 -3.32 -11.18 19.47
C PHE A 115 -4.32 -10.12 19.05
N THR A 116 -3.98 -9.32 18.04
CA THR A 116 -4.90 -8.40 17.40
C THR A 116 -4.99 -8.71 15.92
N TYR A 117 -6.18 -8.56 15.38
CA TYR A 117 -6.47 -8.69 13.96
C TYR A 117 -7.38 -7.57 13.53
N SER A 118 -7.12 -6.98 12.37
CA SER A 118 -8.04 -6.02 11.75
C SER A 118 -8.12 -6.24 10.25
N THR A 119 -9.33 -6.01 9.71
CA THR A 119 -9.59 -5.98 8.27
C THR A 119 -10.48 -4.79 7.94
N ASN A 120 -10.24 -4.18 6.77
CA ASN A 120 -11.03 -3.08 6.26
C ASN A 120 -11.30 -3.27 4.77
N LYS A 121 -12.53 -2.98 4.33
CA LYS A 121 -12.93 -2.80 2.94
C LYS A 121 -13.34 -1.36 2.74
N ASN A 122 -12.65 -0.67 1.86
CA ASN A 122 -12.98 0.66 1.36
C ASN A 122 -13.72 0.53 0.04
N GLU A 123 -14.67 1.44 -0.26
CA GLU A 123 -15.41 1.44 -1.52
C GLU A 123 -15.89 2.85 -1.84
N ILE A 124 -15.56 3.34 -3.04
CA ILE A 124 -16.10 4.58 -3.60
C ILE A 124 -17.55 4.33 -4.00
N ARG A 125 -18.50 5.07 -3.44
CA ARG A 125 -19.93 4.96 -3.74
C ARG A 125 -20.36 5.96 -4.77
N HIS A 126 -19.88 7.19 -4.64
CA HIS A 126 -20.15 8.31 -5.53
C HIS A 126 -18.87 9.14 -5.70
N LEU A 127 -18.73 9.78 -6.84
CA LEU A 127 -17.64 10.71 -7.14
C LEU A 127 -18.17 12.16 -7.24
N TYR A 128 -18.19 12.73 -8.42
CA TYR A 128 -18.49 14.14 -8.63
C TYR A 128 -19.93 14.40 -9.09
N GLY A 129 -20.71 13.34 -9.34
CA GLY A 129 -22.10 13.43 -9.85
C GLY A 129 -22.19 13.66 -11.37
N ASP A 130 -21.08 13.65 -12.08
CA ASP A 130 -21.06 13.73 -13.55
C ASP A 130 -21.65 12.44 -14.12
N MET A 131 -22.70 12.53 -14.94
CA MET A 131 -23.39 11.36 -15.49
C MET A 131 -22.98 11.14 -16.95
N ILE A 132 -22.75 9.88 -17.31
CA ILE A 132 -22.50 9.44 -18.68
C ILE A 132 -23.55 8.43 -19.12
N ASP A 133 -23.83 8.42 -20.42
CA ASP A 133 -24.73 7.45 -21.03
C ASP A 133 -24.06 6.08 -21.13
N VAL A 134 -24.78 5.05 -20.74
CA VAL A 134 -24.40 3.66 -20.94
C VAL A 134 -24.99 3.21 -22.28
N LEU A 135 -24.12 2.78 -23.17
CA LEU A 135 -24.50 2.33 -24.51
C LEU A 135 -24.53 0.79 -24.56
N ASP A 136 -25.45 0.24 -25.36
CA ASP A 136 -25.42 -1.17 -25.76
C ASP A 136 -24.39 -1.40 -26.90
N ALA A 137 -24.26 -2.67 -27.35
CA ALA A 137 -23.36 -3.03 -28.44
C ALA A 137 -23.70 -2.35 -29.78
N ASP A 138 -24.92 -1.89 -29.94
CA ASP A 138 -25.44 -1.20 -31.16
C ASP A 138 -25.32 0.33 -31.03
N GLY A 139 -24.83 0.85 -29.87
CA GLY A 139 -24.65 2.27 -29.63
C GLY A 139 -25.89 3.00 -29.12
N ASN A 140 -26.96 2.31 -28.71
CA ASN A 140 -28.14 2.91 -28.14
C ASN A 140 -27.96 3.16 -26.64
N VAL A 141 -28.50 4.26 -26.14
CA VAL A 141 -28.49 4.58 -24.72
C VAL A 141 -29.45 3.63 -23.98
N ILE A 142 -28.90 2.81 -23.08
CA ILE A 142 -29.66 1.86 -22.25
C ILE A 142 -29.79 2.30 -20.79
N GLY A 143 -29.10 3.39 -20.39
CA GLY A 143 -29.11 3.93 -19.04
C GLY A 143 -28.09 5.03 -18.86
N GLN A 144 -27.99 5.51 -17.62
CA GLN A 144 -26.93 6.43 -17.21
C GLN A 144 -26.25 5.92 -15.96
N ARG A 145 -24.94 6.14 -15.86
CA ARG A 145 -24.17 5.91 -14.66
C ARG A 145 -23.30 7.13 -14.37
N GLU A 146 -22.91 7.25 -13.12
CA GLU A 146 -21.92 8.26 -12.75
C GLU A 146 -20.55 7.90 -13.37
N ASP A 147 -19.83 8.92 -13.84
CA ASP A 147 -18.53 8.74 -14.48
C ASP A 147 -17.42 8.44 -13.47
N ASP A 148 -16.47 7.64 -13.90
CA ASP A 148 -15.28 7.31 -13.14
C ASP A 148 -14.20 8.38 -13.33
N ASP A 149 -13.35 8.61 -12.34
CA ASP A 149 -12.17 9.47 -12.49
C ASP A 149 -10.96 8.62 -12.90
N VAL A 150 -10.90 8.29 -14.18
CA VAL A 150 -9.83 7.47 -14.77
C VAL A 150 -8.46 8.11 -14.60
N GLN A 151 -8.35 9.43 -14.59
CA GLN A 151 -7.10 10.17 -14.46
C GLN A 151 -6.48 10.00 -13.07
N ASN A 152 -7.29 9.96 -12.02
CA ASN A 152 -6.87 9.66 -10.66
C ASN A 152 -6.89 8.15 -10.34
N GLY A 153 -7.46 7.34 -11.24
CA GLY A 153 -7.64 5.90 -11.04
C GLY A 153 -8.72 5.57 -10.02
N TRP A 154 -9.77 6.40 -9.92
CA TRP A 154 -10.89 6.21 -9.01
C TRP A 154 -12.12 5.71 -9.76
N TYR A 155 -12.59 4.55 -9.34
CA TYR A 155 -13.69 3.85 -9.98
C TYR A 155 -14.80 3.56 -8.97
N ILE A 156 -16.04 3.84 -9.37
CA ILE A 156 -17.21 3.62 -8.52
C ILE A 156 -17.42 2.12 -8.29
N GLY A 157 -17.70 1.73 -7.04
CA GLY A 157 -17.80 0.33 -6.62
C GLY A 157 -16.48 -0.32 -6.22
N HIS A 158 -15.36 0.38 -6.42
CA HIS A 158 -14.00 -0.10 -6.13
C HIS A 158 -13.36 0.66 -4.97
N ALA A 159 -12.29 0.10 -4.40
CA ALA A 159 -11.53 0.81 -3.37
C ALA A 159 -10.70 1.94 -3.99
N ILE A 160 -10.52 3.04 -3.23
CA ILE A 160 -9.77 4.22 -3.68
C ILE A 160 -8.31 3.91 -4.06
N ASP A 161 -7.77 2.82 -3.55
CA ASP A 161 -6.39 2.36 -3.74
C ASP A 161 -6.33 1.02 -4.49
N GLU A 162 -7.41 0.61 -5.11
CA GLU A 162 -7.45 -0.60 -5.94
C GLU A 162 -6.67 -0.38 -7.24
N ILE A 163 -5.96 -1.42 -7.66
CA ILE A 163 -5.08 -1.37 -8.82
C ILE A 163 -5.84 -1.87 -10.04
N TYR A 164 -6.08 -0.98 -10.99
CA TYR A 164 -6.63 -1.29 -12.31
C TYR A 164 -5.55 -1.03 -13.36
N ASP A 165 -4.94 -2.10 -13.90
CA ASP A 165 -3.78 -1.98 -14.78
C ASP A 165 -3.58 -3.26 -15.60
N TYR A 166 -2.63 -3.23 -16.53
CA TYR A 166 -2.22 -4.39 -17.32
C TYR A 166 -1.59 -5.47 -16.44
N LYS A 167 -1.94 -6.70 -16.71
CA LYS A 167 -1.35 -7.85 -16.00
C LYS A 167 -0.08 -8.31 -16.71
N TRP A 168 1.07 -8.10 -16.07
CA TRP A 168 2.32 -8.69 -16.52
C TRP A 168 2.32 -10.20 -16.28
N ILE A 169 2.66 -10.98 -17.32
CA ILE A 169 2.66 -12.46 -17.31
C ILE A 169 4.03 -13.06 -17.60
N GLY A 170 5.07 -12.25 -17.68
CA GLY A 170 6.43 -12.69 -17.91
C GLY A 170 7.13 -11.94 -19.04
N VAL A 171 8.00 -12.64 -19.73
CA VAL A 171 8.74 -12.14 -20.89
C VAL A 171 8.58 -13.08 -22.07
N TRP A 172 8.61 -12.52 -23.27
CA TRP A 172 8.58 -13.31 -24.51
C TRP A 172 9.85 -14.17 -24.60
N GLN A 173 9.71 -15.44 -25.02
CA GLN A 173 10.81 -16.41 -25.06
C GLN A 173 11.33 -16.61 -26.50
N LEU A 174 12.51 -17.22 -26.61
CA LEU A 174 12.99 -17.74 -27.89
C LEU A 174 12.03 -18.79 -28.44
N GLY A 175 11.72 -18.70 -29.73
CA GLY A 175 10.72 -19.55 -30.40
C GLY A 175 9.32 -18.93 -30.41
N GLU A 176 9.10 -17.80 -29.73
CA GLU A 176 7.82 -17.06 -29.75
C GLU A 176 7.90 -15.77 -30.60
N GLU A 177 8.89 -15.64 -31.49
CA GLU A 177 9.18 -14.43 -32.26
C GLU A 177 7.98 -13.96 -33.09
N LEU A 178 7.27 -14.89 -33.75
CA LEU A 178 6.12 -14.58 -34.59
C LEU A 178 4.91 -14.07 -33.77
N GLU A 179 4.72 -14.64 -32.60
CA GLU A 179 3.65 -14.18 -31.70
C GLU A 179 4.00 -12.84 -31.06
N ALA A 180 5.24 -12.68 -30.57
CA ALA A 180 5.72 -11.41 -30.01
C ALA A 180 5.63 -10.26 -31.01
N ALA A 181 5.93 -10.54 -32.29
CA ALA A 181 5.88 -9.54 -33.35
C ALA A 181 4.47 -8.99 -33.59
N LYS A 182 3.40 -9.72 -33.32
CA LYS A 182 2.01 -9.23 -33.40
C LYS A 182 1.79 -8.03 -32.46
N TYR A 183 2.44 -8.03 -31.30
CA TYR A 183 2.41 -6.98 -30.29
C TYR A 183 3.55 -5.96 -30.44
N GLY A 184 4.31 -6.01 -31.54
CA GLY A 184 5.50 -5.17 -31.73
C GLY A 184 6.62 -5.44 -30.72
N LYS A 185 6.69 -6.68 -30.21
CA LYS A 185 7.67 -7.14 -29.22
C LYS A 185 8.60 -8.19 -29.82
N GLN A 186 9.65 -8.53 -29.08
CA GLN A 186 10.63 -9.56 -29.43
C GLN A 186 11.02 -10.36 -28.18
N PRO A 187 11.73 -11.51 -28.34
CA PRO A 187 12.20 -12.27 -27.18
C PRO A 187 12.94 -11.43 -26.15
N GLY A 188 12.60 -11.62 -24.88
CA GLY A 188 13.09 -10.85 -23.76
C GLY A 188 12.33 -9.57 -23.45
N ASP A 189 11.39 -9.15 -24.31
CA ASP A 189 10.50 -8.02 -24.00
C ASP A 189 9.38 -8.43 -23.03
N PRO A 190 8.83 -7.47 -22.26
CA PRO A 190 7.70 -7.73 -21.36
C PRO A 190 6.50 -8.32 -22.11
N ARG A 191 5.86 -9.30 -21.50
CA ARG A 191 4.61 -9.91 -21.97
C ARG A 191 3.47 -9.53 -21.05
N LEU A 192 2.49 -8.82 -21.61
CA LEU A 192 1.23 -8.49 -20.95
C LEU A 192 0.14 -9.45 -21.38
N LEU A 193 -0.86 -9.62 -20.53
CA LEU A 193 -2.02 -10.45 -20.83
C LEU A 193 -2.95 -9.66 -21.78
N ASP A 194 -3.18 -10.24 -22.96
CA ASP A 194 -4.24 -9.84 -23.88
C ASP A 194 -5.51 -10.59 -23.42
N VAL A 195 -6.46 -9.85 -22.87
CA VAL A 195 -7.64 -10.42 -22.18
C VAL A 195 -8.71 -10.84 -23.20
N ASN A 196 -8.92 -10.03 -24.24
CA ASN A 196 -9.92 -10.26 -25.28
C ASN A 196 -9.36 -11.05 -26.47
N ASN A 197 -8.04 -11.28 -26.53
CA ASN A 197 -7.31 -11.98 -27.59
C ASN A 197 -7.46 -11.32 -28.98
N ASP A 198 -7.51 -10.02 -29.04
CA ASP A 198 -7.60 -9.25 -30.30
C ASP A 198 -6.24 -8.97 -30.97
N GLY A 199 -5.13 -9.36 -30.31
CA GLY A 199 -3.76 -9.18 -30.78
C GLY A 199 -3.20 -7.79 -30.55
N LYS A 200 -3.81 -7.01 -29.66
CA LYS A 200 -3.36 -5.68 -29.25
C LYS A 200 -3.38 -5.59 -27.74
N ILE A 201 -2.60 -4.69 -27.19
CA ILE A 201 -2.68 -4.34 -25.77
C ILE A 201 -3.19 -2.91 -25.66
N ASN A 202 -4.38 -2.75 -25.11
CA ASN A 202 -5.08 -1.49 -24.96
C ASN A 202 -5.87 -1.45 -23.64
N ASP A 203 -6.67 -0.40 -23.40
CA ASP A 203 -7.39 -0.24 -22.14
C ASP A 203 -8.39 -1.35 -21.82
N GLU A 204 -8.83 -2.13 -22.80
CA GLU A 204 -9.72 -3.28 -22.62
C GLU A 204 -9.03 -4.49 -21.97
N ASP A 205 -7.67 -4.50 -21.93
CA ASP A 205 -6.87 -5.55 -21.31
C ASP A 205 -6.50 -5.25 -19.86
N LYS A 206 -6.95 -4.12 -19.32
CA LYS A 206 -6.73 -3.80 -17.90
C LYS A 206 -7.61 -4.65 -17.01
N LEU A 207 -7.04 -5.07 -15.87
CA LEU A 207 -7.70 -5.92 -14.88
C LEU A 207 -7.54 -5.35 -13.47
N TRP A 208 -8.48 -5.70 -12.61
CA TRP A 208 -8.36 -5.48 -11.18
C TRP A 208 -7.34 -6.45 -10.59
N LEU A 209 -6.16 -5.94 -10.23
CA LEU A 209 -5.02 -6.77 -9.80
C LEU A 209 -4.98 -6.94 -8.29
N GLY A 210 -5.48 -5.98 -7.54
CA GLY A 210 -5.46 -5.98 -6.08
C GLY A 210 -5.47 -4.58 -5.48
N SER A 211 -4.98 -4.44 -4.25
CA SER A 211 -5.00 -3.18 -3.50
C SER A 211 -3.59 -2.78 -3.09
N LYS A 212 -3.34 -1.47 -3.03
CA LYS A 212 -2.09 -0.87 -2.53
C LYS A 212 -2.04 -0.81 -1.00
N THR A 213 -3.15 -1.06 -0.31
CA THR A 213 -3.22 -1.11 1.15
C THR A 213 -3.49 -2.51 1.67
N PRO A 214 -2.91 -2.90 2.83
CA PRO A 214 -3.13 -4.21 3.42
C PRO A 214 -4.59 -4.42 3.78
N LYS A 215 -5.18 -5.53 3.30
CA LYS A 215 -6.53 -5.98 3.68
C LYS A 215 -6.58 -6.57 5.08
N HIS A 216 -5.49 -7.17 5.53
CA HIS A 216 -5.39 -7.85 6.83
C HIS A 216 -4.16 -7.35 7.57
N ARG A 217 -4.34 -6.94 8.82
CA ARG A 217 -3.26 -6.59 9.76
C ARG A 217 -3.37 -7.45 10.99
N MET A 218 -2.23 -7.96 11.44
CA MET A 218 -2.15 -8.85 12.60
C MET A 218 -0.97 -8.43 13.47
N THR A 219 -1.18 -8.51 14.79
CA THR A 219 -0.08 -8.33 15.75
C THR A 219 -0.19 -9.43 16.81
N LEU A 220 0.95 -10.05 17.13
CA LEU A 220 1.08 -10.98 18.22
C LEU A 220 2.14 -10.44 19.18
N SER A 221 1.75 -10.13 20.41
CA SER A 221 2.66 -9.79 21.48
C SER A 221 2.67 -10.89 22.55
N SER A 222 3.82 -11.12 23.14
CA SER A 222 3.99 -12.09 24.21
C SER A 222 4.89 -11.54 25.28
N ASP A 223 4.54 -11.76 26.55
CA ASP A 223 5.32 -11.42 27.72
C ASP A 223 5.46 -12.64 28.62
N LEU A 224 6.70 -13.03 28.88
CA LEU A 224 7.07 -14.17 29.73
C LEU A 224 7.95 -13.69 30.87
N ASN A 225 7.46 -13.81 32.09
CA ASN A 225 8.22 -13.52 33.28
C ASN A 225 8.56 -14.84 34.04
N LEU A 226 9.85 -15.08 34.24
CA LEU A 226 10.36 -16.29 34.91
C LEU A 226 11.04 -15.91 36.23
N PHE A 227 10.70 -16.63 37.27
CA PHE A 227 11.31 -16.53 38.61
C PHE A 227 11.32 -15.10 39.18
N ARG A 228 10.44 -14.23 38.67
CA ARG A 228 10.36 -12.79 38.99
C ARG A 228 11.65 -11.99 38.69
N CYS A 229 12.60 -12.59 37.99
CA CYS A 229 13.89 -11.97 37.68
C CYS A 229 14.20 -11.92 36.16
N ILE A 230 13.67 -12.83 35.36
CA ILE A 230 13.86 -12.82 33.89
C ILE A 230 12.55 -12.41 33.27
N ASN A 231 12.59 -11.39 32.40
CA ASN A 231 11.46 -11.02 31.56
C ASN A 231 11.90 -11.12 30.10
N PHE A 232 11.11 -11.83 29.30
CA PHE A 232 11.25 -11.93 27.85
C PHE A 232 9.95 -11.49 27.21
N SER A 233 10.02 -10.54 26.29
CA SER A 233 8.87 -10.07 25.53
C SER A 233 9.20 -9.93 24.05
N PHE A 234 8.19 -10.09 23.21
CA PHE A 234 8.31 -9.81 21.79
C PHE A 234 6.99 -9.31 21.17
N VAL A 235 7.12 -8.63 20.03
CA VAL A 235 6.01 -8.17 19.20
C VAL A 235 6.29 -8.57 17.76
N LEU A 236 5.41 -9.43 17.21
CA LEU A 236 5.34 -9.77 15.80
C LEU A 236 4.22 -8.97 15.14
N ARG A 237 4.49 -8.37 13.99
CA ARG A 237 3.51 -7.67 13.15
C ARG A 237 3.49 -8.29 11.76
N GLY A 238 2.29 -8.53 11.22
CA GLY A 238 2.08 -9.01 9.86
C GLY A 238 1.06 -8.16 9.11
N GLU A 239 1.31 -7.93 7.81
CA GLU A 239 0.37 -7.28 6.91
C GLU A 239 0.26 -8.09 5.62
N PHE A 240 -0.99 -8.31 5.16
CA PHE A 240 -1.28 -9.21 4.06
C PHE A 240 -2.38 -8.68 3.14
N GLY A 241 -2.42 -9.22 1.93
CA GLY A 241 -3.48 -8.93 0.96
C GLY A 241 -3.29 -7.61 0.23
N TRP A 242 -2.07 -7.18 0.00
CA TRP A 242 -1.73 -5.98 -0.74
C TRP A 242 -0.56 -6.17 -1.70
N MET A 243 -0.44 -5.23 -2.62
CA MET A 243 0.56 -5.25 -3.69
C MET A 243 1.19 -3.87 -3.83
N ASP A 244 2.37 -3.83 -4.43
CA ASP A 244 3.01 -2.59 -4.83
C ASP A 244 3.81 -2.82 -6.11
N ILE A 245 4.23 -1.75 -6.77
CA ILE A 245 5.03 -1.82 -7.98
C ILE A 245 6.45 -2.20 -7.60
N ASP A 246 6.95 -3.27 -8.23
CA ASP A 246 8.36 -3.61 -8.21
C ASP A 246 9.11 -2.65 -9.14
N ASN A 247 9.77 -1.66 -8.56
CA ASN A 247 10.48 -0.63 -9.30
C ASN A 247 11.88 -1.06 -9.79
N LEU A 248 12.38 -2.24 -9.38
CA LEU A 248 13.71 -2.73 -9.81
C LEU A 248 13.86 -2.77 -11.34
N PRO A 249 12.90 -3.34 -12.09
CA PRO A 249 13.03 -3.42 -13.54
C PRO A 249 13.11 -2.05 -14.22
N ARG A 250 12.40 -1.06 -13.71
CA ARG A 250 12.40 0.30 -14.26
C ARG A 250 13.71 0.99 -14.12
N ASN A 251 14.39 0.81 -13.00
CA ASN A 251 15.69 1.42 -12.74
C ASN A 251 16.79 0.80 -13.60
N GLU A 252 16.65 -0.46 -13.99
CA GLU A 252 17.66 -1.19 -14.74
C GLU A 252 17.45 -1.17 -16.27
N THR A 253 16.21 -1.03 -16.72
CA THR A 253 15.90 -0.92 -18.14
C THR A 253 16.08 0.51 -18.66
N ASN A 254 15.98 1.52 -17.83
CA ASN A 254 16.13 2.93 -18.19
C ASN A 254 17.61 3.38 -18.07
N ARG A 255 18.42 2.96 -18.98
CA ARG A 255 19.90 2.98 -18.94
C ARG A 255 20.58 4.32 -18.99
N TYR A 256 19.90 5.37 -19.35
CA TYR A 256 20.55 6.65 -19.58
C TYR A 256 20.78 7.44 -18.28
N TYR A 257 20.12 7.06 -17.20
CA TYR A 257 20.13 7.81 -15.96
C TYR A 257 20.21 6.89 -14.73
N ASN A 258 21.40 6.46 -14.36
CA ASN A 258 21.67 5.83 -13.07
C ASN A 258 21.31 4.34 -12.92
N THR A 259 22.27 3.51 -13.18
CA THR A 259 22.25 2.12 -12.71
C THR A 259 22.45 2.11 -11.20
N SER A 260 21.41 1.78 -10.46
CA SER A 260 21.53 1.56 -9.02
C SER A 260 22.19 0.20 -8.77
N ASN A 261 23.39 0.18 -8.21
CA ASN A 261 24.08 -1.04 -7.77
C ASN A 261 23.49 -1.69 -6.52
N SER A 262 22.25 -1.33 -6.16
CA SER A 262 21.68 -1.67 -4.86
C SER A 262 21.18 -3.11 -4.74
N VAL A 263 20.86 -3.78 -5.85
CA VAL A 263 20.33 -5.14 -5.84
C VAL A 263 20.74 -5.88 -7.12
N TRP A 264 21.14 -7.13 -6.99
CA TRP A 264 21.31 -8.02 -8.13
C TRP A 264 19.95 -8.33 -8.76
N THR A 265 19.77 -7.96 -10.04
CA THR A 265 18.55 -8.20 -10.79
C THR A 265 18.83 -9.22 -11.89
N GLU A 266 18.11 -10.32 -11.87
CA GLU A 266 18.16 -11.31 -12.95
C GLU A 266 17.29 -10.81 -14.11
N TYR A 267 17.97 -10.39 -15.20
CA TYR A 267 17.30 -10.01 -16.44
C TYR A 267 17.42 -11.12 -17.50
N TRP A 268 16.46 -11.14 -18.41
CA TRP A 268 16.40 -12.12 -19.48
C TRP A 268 17.56 -11.97 -20.46
N THR A 269 18.16 -13.10 -20.79
CA THR A 269 19.10 -13.27 -21.89
C THR A 269 18.84 -14.62 -22.55
N PRO A 270 19.33 -14.89 -23.78
CA PRO A 270 19.20 -16.22 -24.39
C PRO A 270 19.74 -17.38 -23.54
N TRP A 271 20.71 -17.09 -22.65
CA TRP A 271 21.30 -18.06 -21.72
C TRP A 271 20.64 -18.07 -20.34
N ASN A 272 19.75 -17.11 -20.06
CA ASN A 272 18.96 -17.05 -18.84
C ASN A 272 17.47 -16.81 -19.17
N PRO A 273 16.80 -17.76 -19.85
CA PRO A 273 15.43 -17.58 -20.32
C PRO A 273 14.40 -17.57 -19.18
N ASN A 274 14.74 -18.13 -18.02
CA ASN A 274 13.87 -18.18 -16.85
C ASN A 274 13.99 -16.94 -15.96
N ALA A 275 14.71 -15.92 -16.39
CA ALA A 275 14.81 -14.67 -15.65
C ALA A 275 13.43 -14.02 -15.46
N LYS A 276 13.24 -13.43 -14.28
CA LYS A 276 11.99 -12.77 -13.93
C LYS A 276 11.76 -11.50 -14.75
N TYR A 277 12.80 -10.73 -15.03
CA TYR A 277 12.68 -9.41 -15.63
C TYR A 277 13.07 -9.40 -17.10
N ALA A 278 12.55 -8.42 -17.81
CA ALA A 278 12.82 -8.24 -19.24
C ALA A 278 14.30 -8.03 -19.53
N ARG A 279 14.67 -8.22 -20.81
CA ARG A 279 16.02 -7.93 -21.29
C ARG A 279 16.41 -6.47 -21.04
N LEU A 280 17.68 -6.20 -20.96
CA LEU A 280 18.18 -4.85 -20.86
C LEU A 280 17.82 -4.05 -22.13
N GLY A 281 17.29 -2.82 -21.94
CA GLY A 281 16.85 -1.95 -23.03
C GLY A 281 15.53 -2.36 -23.68
N ALA A 282 14.75 -3.23 -23.04
CA ALA A 282 13.37 -3.45 -23.44
C ALA A 282 12.54 -2.17 -23.28
N ASN A 283 11.60 -1.94 -24.21
CA ASN A 283 10.66 -0.84 -24.06
C ASN A 283 9.56 -1.26 -23.08
N ILE A 284 9.52 -0.58 -21.92
CA ILE A 284 8.53 -0.77 -20.86
C ILE A 284 7.54 0.39 -20.75
N ASP A 285 7.67 1.41 -21.59
CA ASP A 285 6.89 2.64 -21.49
C ASP A 285 5.67 2.64 -22.43
N SER A 286 5.60 1.74 -23.41
CA SER A 286 4.48 1.67 -24.37
C SER A 286 4.01 0.24 -24.63
N PRO A 287 2.80 -0.13 -24.16
CA PRO A 287 2.09 0.50 -23.07
C PRO A 287 2.90 0.43 -21.77
N GLY A 288 2.63 1.33 -20.82
CA GLY A 288 3.37 1.36 -19.56
C GLY A 288 3.29 0.02 -18.82
N VAL A 289 4.45 -0.61 -18.61
CA VAL A 289 4.51 -1.91 -17.92
C VAL A 289 4.82 -1.70 -16.46
N ASN A 290 3.89 -2.07 -15.58
CA ASN A 290 4.09 -2.13 -14.15
C ASN A 290 4.10 -3.58 -13.68
N ILE A 291 5.14 -3.98 -12.97
CA ILE A 291 5.21 -5.29 -12.35
C ILE A 291 4.71 -5.17 -10.91
N TYR A 292 3.53 -5.70 -10.64
CA TYR A 292 2.94 -5.70 -9.31
C TYR A 292 3.29 -6.98 -8.56
N GLU A 293 3.83 -6.81 -7.36
CA GLU A 293 4.23 -7.90 -6.48
C GLU A 293 3.52 -7.83 -5.15
N LYS A 294 3.22 -9.00 -4.57
CA LYS A 294 2.66 -9.09 -3.22
C LYS A 294 3.66 -8.58 -2.19
N ARG A 295 3.25 -7.59 -1.41
CA ARG A 295 4.08 -6.95 -0.39
C ARG A 295 3.79 -7.46 1.02
N ASN A 296 3.28 -8.68 1.13
CA ASN A 296 3.00 -9.34 2.40
C ASN A 296 4.26 -9.54 3.22
N TYR A 297 4.18 -9.33 4.52
CA TYR A 297 5.31 -9.56 5.42
C TYR A 297 4.88 -9.98 6.83
N VAL A 298 5.82 -10.59 7.54
CA VAL A 298 5.82 -10.75 9.01
C VAL A 298 7.14 -10.18 9.51
N ARG A 299 7.06 -9.28 10.51
CA ARG A 299 8.22 -8.61 11.11
C ARG A 299 8.29 -8.88 12.61
N MET A 300 9.46 -9.19 13.10
CA MET A 300 9.77 -9.07 14.53
C MET A 300 10.02 -7.59 14.82
N GLN A 301 8.99 -6.90 15.31
CA GLN A 301 9.04 -5.45 15.51
C GLN A 301 9.90 -5.06 16.69
N ASN A 302 9.76 -5.82 17.78
CA ASN A 302 10.56 -5.62 18.98
C ASN A 302 10.76 -6.97 19.69
N MET A 303 11.91 -7.14 20.30
CA MET A 303 12.23 -8.28 21.19
C MET A 303 13.07 -7.75 22.34
N ALA A 304 12.69 -8.08 23.57
CA ALA A 304 13.38 -7.61 24.76
C ALA A 304 13.63 -8.77 25.74
N LEU A 305 14.84 -8.81 26.25
CA LEU A 305 15.22 -9.71 27.35
C LEU A 305 15.79 -8.88 28.49
N SER A 306 15.27 -9.07 29.69
CA SER A 306 15.83 -8.39 30.85
C SER A 306 16.00 -9.32 32.04
N TYR A 307 17.01 -9.04 32.81
CA TYR A 307 17.32 -9.71 34.08
C TYR A 307 17.40 -8.70 35.24
N THR A 308 16.55 -8.89 36.22
CA THR A 308 16.57 -8.11 37.45
C THR A 308 17.27 -8.90 38.55
N PHE A 309 18.34 -8.36 39.07
CA PHE A 309 19.14 -9.05 40.10
C PHE A 309 18.35 -9.17 41.39
N PRO A 310 18.33 -10.37 42.02
CA PRO A 310 17.68 -10.58 43.33
C PRO A 310 18.32 -9.68 44.41
N LYS A 311 17.48 -9.06 45.23
CA LYS A 311 17.94 -8.15 46.29
C LYS A 311 19.02 -8.78 47.19
N LYS A 312 18.95 -10.10 47.45
CA LYS A 312 19.94 -10.82 48.24
C LYS A 312 21.37 -10.71 47.71
N LEU A 313 21.53 -10.56 46.39
CA LEU A 313 22.84 -10.44 45.76
C LEU A 313 23.36 -9.02 45.77
N ILE A 314 22.48 -8.04 45.51
CA ILE A 314 22.87 -6.62 45.29
C ILE A 314 22.94 -5.81 46.57
N ASN A 315 22.21 -6.15 47.63
CA ASN A 315 22.26 -5.48 48.92
C ASN A 315 23.66 -5.46 49.54
N LYS A 316 24.50 -6.48 49.21
CA LYS A 316 25.92 -6.49 49.66
C LYS A 316 26.72 -5.31 49.13
N PHE A 317 26.26 -4.69 48.02
CA PHE A 317 26.89 -3.57 47.37
C PHE A 317 26.13 -2.24 47.63
N MET A 318 25.19 -2.23 48.58
CA MET A 318 24.32 -1.06 48.86
C MET A 318 23.50 -0.62 47.63
N ILE A 319 23.12 -1.54 46.77
CA ILE A 319 22.31 -1.30 45.57
C ILE A 319 20.90 -1.83 45.81
N ASP A 320 19.89 -0.97 45.70
CA ASP A 320 18.48 -1.35 45.91
C ASP A 320 17.83 -2.03 44.74
N ASN A 321 18.24 -1.70 43.52
CA ASN A 321 17.72 -2.30 42.28
C ASN A 321 18.81 -2.27 41.19
N LEU A 322 19.02 -3.42 40.57
CA LEU A 322 19.88 -3.55 39.40
C LEU A 322 19.17 -4.41 38.35
N ARG A 323 18.97 -3.83 37.18
CA ARG A 323 18.38 -4.51 36.02
C ARG A 323 19.29 -4.35 34.82
N PHE A 324 19.54 -5.44 34.13
CA PHE A 324 20.18 -5.47 32.83
C PHE A 324 19.14 -5.79 31.78
N SER A 325 19.15 -5.10 30.63
CA SER A 325 18.20 -5.36 29.53
C SER A 325 18.88 -5.24 28.17
N ILE A 326 18.48 -6.12 27.26
CA ILE A 326 18.83 -6.11 25.86
C ILE A 326 17.52 -5.96 25.07
N ASN A 327 17.47 -4.96 24.21
CA ASN A 327 16.34 -4.72 23.32
C ASN A 327 16.83 -4.78 21.87
N VAL A 328 16.07 -5.43 21.01
CA VAL A 328 16.35 -5.54 19.58
C VAL A 328 15.10 -5.11 18.84
N ASP A 329 15.20 -4.06 18.07
CA ASP A 329 14.14 -3.58 17.19
C ASP A 329 14.37 -4.07 15.77
N ASN A 330 13.28 -4.48 15.09
CA ASN A 330 13.30 -4.96 13.72
C ASN A 330 14.30 -6.10 13.48
N ALA A 331 14.33 -7.09 14.39
CA ALA A 331 15.31 -8.17 14.37
C ALA A 331 15.31 -8.96 13.06
N PHE A 332 14.15 -9.17 12.45
CA PHE A 332 14.02 -9.80 11.14
C PHE A 332 12.68 -9.46 10.47
N VAL A 333 12.66 -9.64 9.13
CA VAL A 333 11.47 -9.55 8.29
C VAL A 333 11.41 -10.78 7.41
N ILE A 334 10.25 -11.42 7.38
CA ILE A 334 9.93 -12.52 6.45
C ILE A 334 9.00 -11.94 5.39
N SER A 335 9.46 -11.86 4.15
CA SER A 335 8.69 -11.35 3.02
C SER A 335 9.25 -11.91 1.70
N LYS A 336 8.38 -12.07 0.71
CA LYS A 336 8.78 -12.31 -0.69
C LYS A 336 9.12 -11.02 -1.44
N TRP A 337 8.75 -9.88 -0.88
CA TRP A 337 9.09 -8.57 -1.42
C TRP A 337 10.60 -8.33 -1.32
N ARG A 338 11.24 -7.92 -2.42
CA ARG A 338 12.71 -7.86 -2.52
C ARG A 338 13.28 -6.45 -2.67
N THR A 339 12.47 -5.51 -3.15
CA THR A 339 12.95 -4.20 -3.63
C THR A 339 13.40 -3.26 -2.52
N SER A 340 12.66 -3.28 -1.39
CA SER A 340 12.85 -2.34 -0.29
C SER A 340 12.33 -2.93 1.01
N ASP A 341 12.42 -2.20 2.11
CA ASP A 341 11.70 -2.58 3.32
C ASP A 341 10.18 -2.61 3.05
N PRO A 342 9.50 -3.74 3.33
CA PRO A 342 8.07 -3.86 3.00
C PRO A 342 7.16 -2.92 3.79
N LEU A 343 7.62 -2.32 4.90
CA LEU A 343 6.84 -1.37 5.68
C LEU A 343 7.08 0.06 5.26
N THR A 344 8.34 0.49 5.18
CA THR A 344 8.71 1.90 5.03
C THR A 344 8.94 2.33 3.59
N LYS A 345 9.04 1.40 2.64
CA LYS A 345 9.53 1.62 1.26
C LYS A 345 10.97 2.16 1.20
N ALA A 346 11.65 2.28 2.32
CA ALA A 346 13.02 2.74 2.35
C ALA A 346 13.96 1.65 1.83
N ILE A 347 14.96 2.05 1.07
CA ILE A 347 16.08 1.20 0.66
C ILE A 347 17.03 1.12 1.87
N THR A 348 16.66 0.36 2.87
CA THR A 348 17.52 0.07 4.01
C THR A 348 18.05 -1.35 3.90
N PRO A 349 19.31 -1.61 4.26
CA PRO A 349 19.81 -2.98 4.36
C PRO A 349 18.93 -3.80 5.30
N ARG A 350 18.60 -5.01 4.89
CA ARG A 350 17.88 -5.98 5.73
C ARG A 350 18.83 -6.65 6.70
#